data_6ff1591a61103f140d722aa18328eb7e
#
_entry.id   6ff1591a61103f140d722aa18328eb7e
#
_cell.length_a   1.000
_cell.length_b   1.000
_cell.length_c   1.000
_cell.angle_alpha   90.00
_cell.angle_beta   90.00
_cell.angle_gamma   90.00
#
_symmetry.space_group_name_H-M   'P 1'
#
loop_
_entity.id
_entity.type
_entity.pdbx_description
1 polymer ?
#
loop_
_entity_poly.entity_id
_entity_poly.type
_entity_poly.pdbx_seq_one_letter_code
_entity_poly.pdbx_strand_id
1 'polypeptide(L)'
;TAPDGSVKAIGDVIYEELGEKYIIASRILNFKNYGSNSSRTRTVVIGVNREMAEYVSPIELYPAYVEEKSLRSIIGNMPELEWGEICSSDFYHAFRTYPERMRCWIHDLKEGECAFDNQDELKRPHKIVDGKIVPNIQKNGDKYTRQYWDKVAPCIHTRNDQLASQNTVHPKEDRVFSVRELMKI
;
A
#
# COMPACT_ATOMS: atom_id res chain seq x y z
N THR A 1 -23.64 13.18 -4.49
CA THR A 1 -24.69 14.16 -4.81
C THR A 1 -25.88 13.83 -3.94
N ALA A 2 -26.42 14.79 -3.19
CA ALA A 2 -27.64 14.63 -2.41
C ALA A 2 -28.85 14.43 -3.35
N PRO A 3 -30.01 13.92 -2.84
CA PRO A 3 -31.20 13.72 -3.65
C PRO A 3 -31.70 14.97 -4.38
N ASP A 4 -31.41 16.16 -3.82
CA ASP A 4 -31.73 17.46 -4.41
C ASP A 4 -30.75 17.95 -5.48
N GLY A 5 -29.74 17.12 -5.83
CA GLY A 5 -28.69 17.45 -6.80
C GLY A 5 -27.53 18.29 -6.24
N SER A 6 -27.57 18.70 -4.97
CA SER A 6 -26.49 19.44 -4.33
C SER A 6 -25.26 18.56 -4.06
N VAL A 7 -24.07 19.16 -4.01
CA VAL A 7 -22.83 18.49 -3.61
C VAL A 7 -22.59 18.80 -2.14
N LYS A 8 -22.77 17.79 -1.28
CA LYS A 8 -22.47 17.87 0.15
C LYS A 8 -21.23 17.02 0.48
N ALA A 9 -20.45 17.42 1.45
CA ALA A 9 -19.40 16.57 2.00
C ALA A 9 -20.03 15.33 2.68
N ILE A 10 -19.37 14.16 2.54
CA ILE A 10 -19.88 12.91 3.13
C ILE A 10 -20.08 13.05 4.65
N GLY A 11 -19.17 13.79 5.32
CA GLY A 11 -19.29 14.07 6.75
C GLY A 11 -20.58 14.79 7.13
N ASP A 12 -20.94 15.83 6.36
CA ASP A 12 -22.15 16.62 6.63
C ASP A 12 -23.40 15.75 6.49
N VAL A 13 -23.46 14.90 5.44
CA VAL A 13 -24.58 13.97 5.25
C VAL A 13 -24.70 12.97 6.41
N ILE A 14 -23.56 12.45 6.90
CA ILE A 14 -23.57 11.54 8.06
C ILE A 14 -24.16 12.23 9.30
N TYR A 15 -23.76 13.48 9.56
CA TYR A 15 -24.29 14.24 10.69
C TYR A 15 -25.76 14.61 10.53
N GLU A 16 -26.20 14.98 9.32
CA GLU A 16 -27.61 15.28 9.02
C GLU A 16 -28.51 14.05 9.21
N GLU A 17 -28.10 12.90 8.70
CA GLU A 17 -28.92 11.68 8.71
C GLU A 17 -28.90 10.93 10.06
N LEU A 18 -27.77 10.96 10.76
CA LEU A 18 -27.56 10.12 11.93
C LEU A 18 -27.45 10.91 13.24
N GLY A 19 -27.22 12.22 13.19
CA GLY A 19 -26.93 13.04 14.37
C GLY A 19 -28.05 13.13 15.39
N GLU A 20 -29.32 12.89 15.01
CA GLU A 20 -30.43 12.82 15.95
C GLU A 20 -30.36 11.58 16.85
N LYS A 21 -29.94 10.44 16.33
CA LYS A 21 -29.87 9.16 17.05
C LYS A 21 -28.52 8.87 17.67
N TYR A 22 -27.44 9.41 17.09
CA TYR A 22 -26.08 9.07 17.46
C TYR A 22 -25.26 10.29 17.86
N ILE A 23 -24.38 10.12 18.83
CA ILE A 23 -23.25 11.02 19.05
C ILE A 23 -22.12 10.52 18.14
N ILE A 24 -21.65 11.39 17.24
CA ILE A 24 -20.72 11.03 16.18
C ILE A 24 -19.36 11.67 16.42
N ALA A 25 -18.30 10.89 16.33
CA ALA A 25 -16.92 11.38 16.27
C ALA A 25 -16.26 10.91 14.97
N SER A 26 -15.50 11.81 14.33
CA SER A 26 -14.76 11.51 13.09
C SER A 26 -13.29 11.86 13.28
N ARG A 27 -12.39 10.94 12.91
CA ARG A 27 -10.94 11.14 12.94
C ARG A 27 -10.28 10.56 11.69
N ILE A 28 -9.23 11.22 11.23
CA ILE A 28 -8.34 10.68 10.20
C ILE A 28 -7.27 9.88 10.93
N LEU A 29 -7.19 8.57 10.65
CA LEU A 29 -6.24 7.66 11.26
C LEU A 29 -5.32 7.07 10.19
N ASN A 30 -4.02 6.95 10.49
CA ASN A 30 -3.15 6.08 9.73
C ASN A 30 -3.00 4.76 10.49
N PHE A 31 -3.47 3.67 9.92
CA PHE A 31 -3.56 2.37 10.60
C PHE A 31 -2.22 1.79 11.04
N LYS A 32 -1.09 2.24 10.48
CA LYS A 32 0.24 1.87 10.97
C LYS A 32 0.44 2.15 12.46
N ASN A 33 -0.24 3.19 12.98
CA ASN A 33 -0.19 3.60 14.39
C ASN A 33 -1.24 2.90 15.26
N TYR A 34 -1.94 1.92 14.69
CA TYR A 34 -3.04 1.19 15.35
C TYR A 34 -2.95 -0.33 15.10
N GLY A 35 -1.74 -0.84 14.93
CA GLY A 35 -1.45 -2.26 14.82
C GLY A 35 -1.39 -2.83 13.41
N SER A 36 -1.67 -2.03 12.36
CA SER A 36 -1.40 -2.46 10.98
C SER A 36 0.10 -2.39 10.66
N ASN A 37 0.59 -3.39 9.95
CA ASN A 37 1.97 -3.40 9.48
C ASN A 37 2.19 -2.53 8.23
N SER A 38 1.14 -1.93 7.67
CA SER A 38 1.23 -1.05 6.50
C SER A 38 0.63 0.33 6.74
N SER A 39 1.17 1.32 6.02
CA SER A 39 0.69 2.70 6.07
C SER A 39 -0.59 2.86 5.26
N ARG A 40 -1.72 3.05 5.93
CA ARG A 40 -3.03 3.26 5.30
C ARG A 40 -3.84 4.31 6.06
N THR A 41 -4.01 5.46 5.44
CA THR A 41 -4.81 6.54 6.03
C THR A 41 -6.28 6.41 5.63
N ARG A 42 -7.17 6.50 6.63
CA ARG A 42 -8.64 6.48 6.44
C ARG A 42 -9.31 7.42 7.42
N THR A 43 -10.44 7.97 7.01
CA THR A 43 -11.39 8.59 7.94
C THR A 43 -12.19 7.48 8.61
N VAL A 44 -12.16 7.46 9.93
CA VAL A 44 -12.94 6.53 10.76
C VAL A 44 -14.01 7.35 11.47
N VAL A 45 -15.27 6.96 11.29
CA VAL A 45 -16.43 7.59 11.91
C VAL A 45 -17.04 6.60 12.88
N ILE A 46 -17.18 6.99 14.13
CA ILE A 46 -17.80 6.18 15.20
C ILE A 46 -19.03 6.91 15.69
N GLY A 47 -20.17 6.23 15.69
CA GLY A 47 -21.44 6.71 16.24
C GLY A 47 -21.87 5.87 17.43
N VAL A 48 -22.13 6.50 18.57
CA VAL A 48 -22.71 5.89 19.77
C VAL A 48 -24.17 6.32 19.87
N ASN A 49 -25.09 5.36 20.03
CA ASN A 49 -26.50 5.69 20.25
C ASN A 49 -26.62 6.59 21.48
N ARG A 50 -27.43 7.65 21.38
CA ARG A 50 -27.64 8.63 22.48
C ARG A 50 -28.13 7.99 23.78
N GLU A 51 -28.86 6.89 23.70
CA GLU A 51 -29.30 6.12 24.87
C GLU A 51 -28.13 5.50 25.65
N MET A 52 -26.99 5.26 24.97
CA MET A 52 -25.79 4.69 25.55
C MET A 52 -24.74 5.75 25.91
N ALA A 53 -25.01 7.01 25.66
CA ALA A 53 -24.01 8.08 25.75
C ALA A 53 -23.56 8.39 27.20
N GLU A 54 -24.31 7.98 28.21
CA GLU A 54 -23.90 8.08 29.59
C GLU A 54 -22.90 6.99 30.03
N TYR A 55 -22.81 5.89 29.26
CA TYR A 55 -21.93 4.76 29.53
C TYR A 55 -20.66 4.75 28.69
N VAL A 56 -20.71 5.30 27.48
CA VAL A 56 -19.58 5.27 26.55
C VAL A 56 -19.59 6.47 25.62
N SER A 57 -18.42 7.05 25.42
CA SER A 57 -18.19 8.12 24.43
C SER A 57 -17.64 7.54 23.13
N PRO A 58 -18.04 8.04 21.92
CA PRO A 58 -17.44 7.60 20.66
C PRO A 58 -15.93 7.87 20.59
N ILE A 59 -15.40 8.81 21.36
CA ILE A 59 -13.96 9.12 21.41
C ILE A 59 -13.19 7.99 22.11
N GLU A 60 -13.78 7.36 23.12
CA GLU A 60 -13.18 6.27 23.90
C GLU A 60 -13.09 4.95 23.11
N LEU A 61 -13.88 4.83 22.03
CA LEU A 61 -13.89 3.65 21.17
C LEU A 61 -12.77 3.67 20.10
N TYR A 62 -12.03 4.77 19.98
CA TYR A 62 -10.86 4.76 19.10
C TYR A 62 -9.76 3.89 19.71
N PRO A 63 -9.05 3.08 18.88
CA PRO A 63 -7.98 2.22 19.36
C PRO A 63 -6.84 3.05 19.96
N ALA A 64 -6.15 2.44 20.92
CA ALA A 64 -4.93 3.02 21.50
C ALA A 64 -3.81 3.10 20.45
N TYR A 65 -2.95 4.11 20.58
CA TYR A 65 -1.77 4.25 19.75
C TYR A 65 -0.80 3.08 19.96
N VAL A 66 -0.27 2.57 18.86
CA VAL A 66 0.77 1.55 18.82
C VAL A 66 1.91 2.06 17.95
N GLU A 67 3.15 1.82 18.38
CA GLU A 67 4.33 2.21 17.60
C GLU A 67 4.37 1.45 16.26
N GLU A 68 4.73 2.16 15.20
CA GLU A 68 4.83 1.60 13.87
C GLU A 68 6.01 0.62 13.74
N LYS A 69 5.87 -0.35 12.85
CA LYS A 69 6.90 -1.35 12.55
C LYS A 69 7.54 -1.09 11.20
N SER A 70 8.85 -1.22 11.11
CA SER A 70 9.55 -1.16 9.83
C SER A 70 9.30 -2.42 8.99
N LEU A 71 9.40 -2.30 7.67
CA LEU A 71 9.30 -3.43 6.75
C LEU A 71 10.33 -4.52 7.08
N ARG A 72 11.54 -4.14 7.48
CA ARG A 72 12.60 -5.04 7.92
C ARG A 72 12.17 -5.92 9.10
N SER A 73 11.49 -5.35 10.08
CA SER A 73 11.02 -6.11 11.25
C SER A 73 9.94 -7.14 10.92
N ILE A 74 9.22 -6.96 9.79
CA ILE A 74 8.09 -7.81 9.39
C ILE A 74 8.55 -8.94 8.46
N ILE A 75 9.35 -8.64 7.45
CA ILE A 75 9.75 -9.61 6.41
C ILE A 75 11.25 -9.81 6.28
N GLY A 76 12.09 -9.05 7.01
CA GLY A 76 13.55 -9.08 6.84
C GLY A 76 14.23 -10.42 7.17
N ASN A 77 13.55 -11.32 7.87
CA ASN A 77 14.04 -12.67 8.21
C ASN A 77 13.48 -13.75 7.27
N MET A 78 12.76 -13.38 6.21
CA MET A 78 12.24 -14.35 5.25
C MET A 78 13.36 -14.83 4.33
N PRO A 79 13.28 -16.09 3.84
CA PRO A 79 14.24 -16.58 2.85
C PRO A 79 14.28 -15.71 1.60
N GLU A 80 15.46 -15.54 1.01
CA GLU A 80 15.59 -14.93 -0.31
C GLU A 80 15.03 -15.88 -1.37
N LEU A 81 14.47 -15.34 -2.45
CA LEU A 81 13.91 -16.11 -3.54
C LEU A 81 14.67 -15.85 -4.84
N GLU A 82 15.12 -16.92 -5.48
CA GLU A 82 15.61 -16.85 -6.85
C GLU A 82 14.47 -16.57 -7.83
N TRP A 83 14.82 -16.15 -9.04
CA TRP A 83 13.84 -15.80 -10.06
C TRP A 83 12.96 -17.00 -10.45
N GLY A 84 11.67 -16.90 -10.16
CA GLY A 84 10.69 -17.96 -10.42
C GLY A 84 10.68 -19.08 -9.38
N GLU A 85 11.44 -18.94 -8.31
CA GLU A 85 11.47 -19.90 -7.22
C GLU A 85 10.18 -19.85 -6.39
N ILE A 86 9.80 -21.00 -5.87
CA ILE A 86 8.80 -21.17 -4.83
C ILE A 86 9.53 -21.73 -3.61
N CYS A 87 9.42 -21.08 -2.47
CA CYS A 87 10.06 -21.53 -1.24
C CYS A 87 9.58 -22.95 -0.87
N SER A 88 10.52 -23.87 -0.67
CA SER A 88 10.21 -25.28 -0.40
C SER A 88 9.43 -25.50 0.91
N SER A 89 9.60 -24.61 1.88
CA SER A 89 8.94 -24.68 3.19
C SER A 89 7.65 -23.87 3.27
N ASP A 90 7.37 -22.99 2.31
CA ASP A 90 6.18 -22.14 2.30
C ASP A 90 5.72 -21.84 0.88
N PHE A 91 4.70 -22.54 0.41
CA PHE A 91 4.11 -22.38 -0.92
C PHE A 91 3.68 -20.94 -1.25
N TYR A 92 3.24 -20.16 -0.26
CA TYR A 92 2.86 -18.77 -0.45
C TYR A 92 4.06 -17.83 -0.55
N HIS A 93 5.26 -18.28 -0.18
CA HIS A 93 6.47 -17.50 -0.39
C HIS A 93 6.96 -17.70 -1.82
N ALA A 94 6.20 -17.15 -2.74
CA ALA A 94 6.41 -17.13 -4.17
C ALA A 94 5.90 -15.79 -4.73
N PHE A 95 6.45 -15.35 -5.85
CA PHE A 95 6.04 -14.11 -6.51
C PHE A 95 5.73 -14.36 -7.99
N ARG A 96 4.95 -13.45 -8.56
CA ARG A 96 4.67 -13.48 -10.00
C ARG A 96 5.88 -13.00 -10.79
N THR A 97 6.35 -13.84 -11.71
CA THR A 97 7.39 -13.45 -12.68
C THR A 97 6.83 -12.51 -13.75
N TYR A 98 7.70 -11.71 -14.33
CA TYR A 98 7.42 -10.80 -15.44
C TYR A 98 8.53 -10.93 -16.48
N PRO A 99 8.40 -10.39 -17.71
CA PRO A 99 9.45 -10.49 -18.72
C PRO A 99 10.81 -10.05 -18.21
N GLU A 100 11.85 -10.86 -18.43
CA GLU A 100 13.18 -10.66 -17.86
C GLU A 100 13.77 -9.28 -18.17
N ARG A 101 13.49 -8.73 -19.37
CA ARG A 101 13.89 -7.36 -19.72
C ARG A 101 13.44 -6.30 -18.69
N MET A 102 12.37 -6.58 -17.94
CA MET A 102 11.89 -5.65 -16.91
C MET A 102 12.73 -5.70 -15.62
N ARG A 103 13.50 -6.76 -15.40
CA ARG A 103 14.42 -6.84 -14.26
C ARG A 103 15.50 -5.76 -14.35
N CYS A 104 16.01 -5.51 -15.57
CA CYS A 104 17.00 -4.45 -15.80
C CYS A 104 16.51 -3.06 -15.34
N TRP A 105 15.20 -2.83 -15.30
CA TRP A 105 14.66 -1.53 -14.89
C TRP A 105 14.83 -1.28 -13.39
N ILE A 106 14.86 -2.34 -12.58
CA ILE A 106 14.89 -2.24 -11.13
C ILE A 106 16.18 -2.74 -10.49
N HIS A 107 17.06 -3.39 -11.27
CA HIS A 107 18.28 -4.05 -10.76
C HIS A 107 19.21 -3.09 -10.00
N ASP A 108 19.49 -1.93 -10.57
CA ASP A 108 20.47 -0.99 -10.03
C ASP A 108 19.84 0.04 -9.06
N LEU A 109 18.53 -0.06 -8.80
CA LEU A 109 17.84 0.89 -7.94
C LEU A 109 18.27 0.70 -6.48
N LYS A 110 18.56 1.80 -5.81
CA LYS A 110 18.66 1.86 -4.36
C LYS A 110 17.27 2.03 -3.74
N GLU A 111 17.20 1.83 -2.44
CA GLU A 111 15.97 2.09 -1.68
C GLU A 111 15.41 3.50 -1.97
N GLY A 112 14.15 3.55 -2.38
CA GLY A 112 13.44 4.79 -2.73
C GLY A 112 13.68 5.31 -4.14
N GLU A 113 14.59 4.74 -4.92
CA GLU A 113 14.78 5.13 -6.31
C GLU A 113 13.71 4.52 -7.22
N CYS A 114 13.37 5.25 -8.27
CA CYS A 114 12.35 4.88 -9.25
C CYS A 114 13.01 4.52 -10.59
N ALA A 115 12.53 3.47 -11.25
CA ALA A 115 13.07 3.05 -12.55
C ALA A 115 12.94 4.11 -13.66
N PHE A 116 12.00 5.05 -13.54
CA PHE A 116 11.90 6.17 -14.49
C PHE A 116 13.07 7.16 -14.40
N ASP A 117 13.79 7.17 -13.27
CA ASP A 117 14.90 8.09 -13.02
C ASP A 117 16.25 7.50 -13.46
N ASN A 118 16.28 6.26 -13.99
CA ASN A 118 17.50 5.66 -14.52
C ASN A 118 18.12 6.54 -15.61
N GLN A 119 19.45 6.68 -15.59
CA GLN A 119 20.17 7.47 -16.59
C GLN A 119 20.19 6.77 -17.95
N ASP A 120 20.26 5.42 -17.97
CA ASP A 120 20.16 4.62 -19.16
C ASP A 120 18.70 4.46 -19.60
N GLU A 121 18.37 4.90 -20.80
CA GLU A 121 17.03 4.82 -21.36
C GLU A 121 16.53 3.38 -21.53
N LEU A 122 17.42 2.42 -21.77
CA LEU A 122 17.08 1.00 -21.87
C LEU A 122 16.66 0.42 -20.53
N LYS A 123 17.10 1.02 -19.42
CA LYS A 123 16.71 0.67 -18.05
C LYS A 123 15.49 1.43 -17.54
N ARG A 124 14.89 2.28 -18.40
CA ARG A 124 13.61 2.91 -18.08
C ARG A 124 12.43 2.05 -18.52
N PRO A 125 11.29 2.10 -17.82
CA PRO A 125 10.10 1.38 -18.22
C PRO A 125 9.64 1.76 -19.63
N HIS A 126 9.53 0.76 -20.51
CA HIS A 126 9.16 0.94 -21.92
C HIS A 126 8.34 -0.24 -22.46
N LYS A 127 7.70 -0.03 -23.59
CA LYS A 127 7.04 -1.07 -24.40
C LYS A 127 7.86 -1.29 -25.68
N ILE A 128 7.71 -2.48 -26.26
CA ILE A 128 8.20 -2.76 -27.60
C ILE A 128 6.98 -2.81 -28.51
N VAL A 129 6.92 -1.92 -29.50
CA VAL A 129 5.87 -1.86 -30.53
C VAL A 129 6.55 -1.92 -31.88
N ASP A 130 6.24 -2.89 -32.70
CA ASP A 130 6.84 -3.14 -34.01
C ASP A 130 8.38 -3.10 -34.00
N GLY A 131 8.97 -3.74 -32.98
CA GLY A 131 10.43 -3.82 -32.77
C GLY A 131 11.08 -2.53 -32.27
N LYS A 132 10.32 -1.46 -32.05
CA LYS A 132 10.82 -0.17 -31.54
C LYS A 132 10.49 0.01 -30.05
N ILE A 133 11.42 0.63 -29.34
CA ILE A 133 11.24 1.00 -27.94
C ILE A 133 10.37 2.24 -27.88
N VAL A 134 9.27 2.12 -27.14
CA VAL A 134 8.35 3.23 -26.86
C VAL A 134 8.35 3.46 -25.34
N PRO A 135 8.89 4.58 -24.83
CA PRO A 135 8.92 4.87 -23.41
C PRO A 135 7.53 4.86 -22.78
N ASN A 136 7.40 4.31 -21.58
CA ASN A 136 6.19 4.45 -20.79
C ASN A 136 6.11 5.86 -20.20
N ILE A 137 4.89 6.39 -20.12
CA ILE A 137 4.65 7.67 -19.45
C ILE A 137 4.54 7.40 -17.94
N GLN A 138 5.36 8.09 -17.16
CA GLN A 138 5.25 8.07 -15.70
C GLN A 138 3.94 8.77 -15.30
N LYS A 139 3.00 7.98 -14.77
CA LYS A 139 1.71 8.52 -14.29
C LYS A 139 1.68 8.76 -12.79
N ASN A 140 2.45 7.95 -12.04
CA ASN A 140 2.52 8.00 -10.58
C ASN A 140 3.97 7.81 -10.16
N GLY A 141 4.45 8.63 -9.23
CA GLY A 141 5.84 8.64 -8.77
C GLY A 141 6.28 7.40 -7.95
N ASP A 142 5.33 6.54 -7.57
CA ASP A 142 5.57 5.35 -6.75
C ASP A 142 5.62 4.03 -7.54
N LYS A 143 5.43 4.08 -8.87
CA LYS A 143 5.59 2.90 -9.73
C LYS A 143 7.05 2.55 -9.92
N TYR A 144 7.35 1.24 -9.93
CA TYR A 144 8.71 0.72 -10.09
C TYR A 144 9.70 1.30 -9.07
N THR A 145 9.24 1.70 -7.89
CA THR A 145 10.07 2.26 -6.84
C THR A 145 10.45 1.17 -5.86
N ARG A 146 11.77 1.02 -5.63
CA ARG A 146 12.30 0.10 -4.64
C ARG A 146 11.94 0.57 -3.24
N GLN A 147 11.36 -0.31 -2.44
CA GLN A 147 10.89 0.02 -1.11
C GLN A 147 12.07 0.19 -0.13
N TYR A 148 11.77 0.75 1.04
CA TYR A 148 12.74 0.97 2.10
C TYR A 148 12.63 -0.12 3.16
N TRP A 149 13.76 -0.66 3.63
CA TRP A 149 13.77 -1.58 4.75
C TRP A 149 13.33 -0.94 6.06
N ASP A 150 13.79 0.26 6.34
CA ASP A 150 13.64 0.89 7.64
C ASP A 150 12.48 1.91 7.70
N LYS A 151 11.54 1.79 6.75
CA LYS A 151 10.25 2.49 6.79
C LYS A 151 9.10 1.49 6.93
N VAL A 152 7.94 2.01 7.31
CA VAL A 152 6.69 1.23 7.33
C VAL A 152 6.36 0.78 5.92
N ALA A 153 5.87 -0.44 5.79
CA ALA A 153 5.42 -0.97 4.51
C ALA A 153 4.34 -0.09 3.88
N PRO A 154 4.33 0.04 2.55
CA PRO A 154 3.29 0.76 1.84
C PRO A 154 1.95 0.03 1.94
N CYS A 155 0.87 0.75 1.64
CA CYS A 155 -0.47 0.16 1.54
C CYS A 155 -0.50 -0.91 0.45
N ILE A 156 -1.01 -2.09 0.79
CA ILE A 156 -1.21 -3.18 -0.16
C ILE A 156 -2.40 -2.88 -1.06
N HIS A 157 -2.21 -3.07 -2.34
CA HIS A 157 -3.21 -2.95 -3.39
C HIS A 157 -3.52 -4.32 -4.01
N THR A 158 -4.64 -4.44 -4.70
CA THR A 158 -5.06 -5.69 -5.38
C THR A 158 -4.11 -6.14 -6.51
N ARG A 159 -3.19 -5.28 -6.94
CA ARG A 159 -2.22 -5.54 -8.01
C ARG A 159 -0.76 -5.51 -7.52
N ASN A 160 -0.51 -5.82 -6.27
CA ASN A 160 0.85 -5.89 -5.74
C ASN A 160 1.70 -7.01 -6.34
N ASP A 161 1.09 -7.92 -7.10
CA ASP A 161 1.74 -8.95 -7.91
C ASP A 161 2.35 -8.45 -9.23
N GLN A 162 2.14 -7.18 -9.58
CA GLN A 162 2.59 -6.61 -10.85
C GLN A 162 3.66 -5.55 -10.63
N LEU A 163 4.80 -5.68 -11.31
CA LEU A 163 5.89 -4.71 -11.22
C LEU A 163 5.47 -3.29 -11.63
N ALA A 164 4.52 -3.18 -12.55
CA ALA A 164 3.96 -1.90 -12.99
C ALA A 164 2.96 -1.27 -11.99
N SER A 165 2.65 -1.95 -10.90
CA SER A 165 1.80 -1.42 -9.84
C SER A 165 2.60 -0.52 -8.89
N GLN A 166 1.89 0.13 -7.99
CA GLN A 166 2.49 1.02 -7.00
C GLN A 166 3.15 0.23 -5.86
N ASN A 167 4.31 0.70 -5.41
CA ASN A 167 4.94 0.24 -4.17
C ASN A 167 5.19 -1.28 -4.09
N THR A 168 5.62 -1.89 -5.20
CA THR A 168 5.70 -3.35 -5.28
C THR A 168 7.11 -3.91 -5.28
N VAL A 169 8.15 -3.11 -5.53
CA VAL A 169 9.52 -3.61 -5.67
C VAL A 169 10.11 -3.90 -4.29
N HIS A 170 10.57 -5.14 -4.10
CA HIS A 170 11.20 -5.59 -2.87
C HIS A 170 12.45 -4.74 -2.55
N PRO A 171 12.74 -4.43 -1.27
CA PRO A 171 13.86 -3.55 -0.89
C PRO A 171 15.24 -4.01 -1.35
N LYS A 172 15.47 -5.33 -1.46
CA LYS A 172 16.75 -5.93 -1.82
C LYS A 172 16.72 -6.67 -3.15
N GLU A 173 15.72 -7.49 -3.37
CA GLU A 173 15.65 -8.44 -4.49
C GLU A 173 14.96 -7.79 -5.71
N ASP A 174 15.32 -8.24 -6.91
CA ASP A 174 14.80 -7.69 -8.17
C ASP A 174 13.46 -8.31 -8.54
N ARG A 175 12.50 -8.22 -7.63
CA ARG A 175 11.17 -8.80 -7.75
C ARG A 175 10.11 -7.96 -7.05
N VAL A 176 8.88 -8.31 -7.29
CA VAL A 176 7.75 -7.86 -6.47
C VAL A 176 7.71 -8.65 -5.15
N PHE A 177 6.92 -8.16 -4.19
CA PHE A 177 6.67 -8.91 -2.97
C PHE A 177 6.04 -10.26 -3.26
N SER A 178 6.42 -11.27 -2.50
CA SER A 178 5.76 -12.57 -2.50
C SER A 178 4.37 -12.48 -1.84
N VAL A 179 3.53 -13.48 -2.11
CA VAL A 179 2.21 -13.56 -1.46
C VAL A 179 2.36 -13.62 0.07
N ARG A 180 3.32 -14.39 0.57
CA ARG A 180 3.58 -14.48 2.02
C ARG A 180 4.03 -13.16 2.63
N GLU A 181 4.89 -12.41 1.96
CA GLU A 181 5.29 -11.07 2.41
C GLU A 181 4.08 -10.14 2.49
N LEU A 182 3.23 -10.12 1.45
CA LEU A 182 2.01 -9.33 1.44
C LEU A 182 1.02 -9.73 2.54
N MET A 183 0.95 -11.00 2.89
CA MET A 183 0.11 -11.49 4.01
C MET A 183 0.63 -11.07 5.39
N LYS A 184 1.93 -10.80 5.53
CA LYS A 184 2.53 -10.31 6.78
C LYS A 184 2.44 -8.79 6.92
N ILE A 185 2.40 -8.06 5.80
CA ILE A 185 2.24 -6.63 5.72
C ILE A 185 0.77 -6.24 5.95
#